data_021d4eeec2ca35577b185466a79dda5a
#
_entry.id   021d4eeec2ca35577b185466a79dda5a
#
_cell.length_a   1.000
_cell.length_b   1.000
_cell.length_c   1.000
_cell.angle_alpha   90.00
_cell.angle_beta   90.00
_cell.angle_gamma   90.00
#
_symmetry.space_group_name_H-M   'P 1'
#
loop_
_entity.id
_entity.type
_entity.pdbx_description
1 polymer ?
#
loop_
_entity_poly.entity_id
_entity_poly.type
_entity_poly.pdbx_seq_one_letter_code
_entity_poly.pdbx_strand_id
1 'polypeptide(L)'
;KEQVAMARIDQVLPRKTWKETIIQFGSGVFLRGFFDWMLQKLNDAGLYDGAAVVVQSTASGVGDALTRQNGQYTHITRGLDGVEVTPIDMISRCVKITEDYDGFLKLAENPDIRVIVSNTTEAGIRLEPGDRLEDRPAASFPARLTQLLYRRYQLGLPGFLILPCELIEKNGETLKRLVLECASGWGLEEGFTRFVEGGNRFCNTLVDRIVTGFPKGEAIDLGYEDELLNCSEPYHLWVIEGGRGFEEALPFQKIGLNVLWVDDLTPWRTR
;
A
#
# COMPACT_ATOMS: atom_id res chain seq x y z
N LYS A 1 8.25 -41.01 -16.31
CA LYS A 1 7.96 -39.69 -16.97
C LYS A 1 8.33 -38.63 -15.93
N GLU A 2 9.47 -37.98 -16.12
CA GLU A 2 9.85 -36.83 -15.30
C GLU A 2 8.79 -35.75 -15.48
N GLN A 3 8.15 -35.35 -14.39
CA GLN A 3 7.30 -34.15 -14.38
C GLN A 3 8.24 -32.96 -14.52
N VAL A 4 8.17 -32.28 -15.66
CA VAL A 4 8.87 -31.02 -15.83
C VAL A 4 8.19 -30.00 -14.90
N ALA A 5 8.93 -29.42 -13.96
CA ALA A 5 8.43 -28.39 -13.07
C ALA A 5 7.98 -27.18 -13.91
N MET A 6 6.79 -26.66 -13.62
CA MET A 6 6.27 -25.46 -14.27
C MET A 6 7.14 -24.24 -13.90
N ALA A 7 7.40 -23.36 -14.86
CA ALA A 7 8.19 -22.16 -14.61
C ALA A 7 7.41 -21.14 -13.79
N ARG A 8 8.13 -20.36 -12.98
CA ARG A 8 7.51 -19.28 -12.19
C ARG A 8 7.04 -18.13 -13.09
N ILE A 9 6.08 -17.37 -12.59
CA ILE A 9 5.51 -16.21 -13.27
C ILE A 9 6.59 -15.25 -13.80
N ASP A 10 7.63 -14.95 -13.02
CA ASP A 10 8.70 -14.03 -13.41
C ASP A 10 9.58 -14.55 -14.54
N GLN A 11 9.57 -15.84 -14.78
CA GLN A 11 10.28 -16.49 -15.89
C GLN A 11 9.46 -16.54 -17.17
N VAL A 12 8.16 -16.38 -17.08
CA VAL A 12 7.22 -16.54 -18.21
C VAL A 12 6.67 -15.19 -18.67
N LEU A 13 6.27 -14.32 -17.74
CA LEU A 13 5.70 -13.03 -18.07
C LEU A 13 6.76 -11.93 -18.03
N PRO A 14 6.82 -11.08 -19.07
CA PRO A 14 7.69 -9.92 -19.04
C PRO A 14 7.22 -8.93 -17.96
N ARG A 15 8.17 -8.34 -17.25
CA ARG A 15 7.90 -7.31 -16.28
C ARG A 15 8.21 -5.93 -16.86
N LYS A 16 7.24 -5.01 -16.76
CA LYS A 16 7.50 -3.60 -17.01
C LYS A 16 8.12 -2.96 -15.78
N THR A 17 8.98 -1.97 -15.98
CA THR A 17 9.57 -1.18 -14.90
C THR A 17 8.80 0.12 -14.76
N TRP A 18 8.21 0.32 -13.58
CA TRP A 18 7.48 1.53 -13.24
C TRP A 18 8.30 2.38 -12.28
N LYS A 19 8.04 3.68 -12.29
CA LYS A 19 8.70 4.62 -11.40
C LYS A 19 8.22 4.44 -9.96
N GLU A 20 9.13 4.34 -9.00
CA GLU A 20 8.75 4.24 -7.59
C GLU A 20 8.12 5.55 -7.12
N THR A 21 6.83 5.54 -6.84
CA THR A 21 6.04 6.70 -6.41
C THR A 21 5.24 6.45 -5.15
N ILE A 22 5.21 5.22 -4.66
CA ILE A 22 4.34 4.79 -3.56
C ILE A 22 5.14 3.98 -2.55
N ILE A 23 4.91 4.28 -1.26
CA ILE A 23 5.32 3.41 -0.16
C ILE A 23 4.06 2.68 0.33
N GLN A 24 4.12 1.36 0.38
CA GLN A 24 3.01 0.52 0.80
C GLN A 24 3.37 -0.24 2.08
N PHE A 25 2.69 0.10 3.18
CA PHE A 25 2.83 -0.62 4.44
C PHE A 25 1.84 -1.78 4.47
N GLY A 26 2.36 -2.96 4.23
CA GLY A 26 1.60 -4.20 4.18
C GLY A 26 1.58 -4.83 2.79
N SER A 27 1.56 -6.15 2.78
CA SER A 27 1.61 -6.96 1.56
C SER A 27 0.56 -8.08 1.57
N GLY A 28 -0.45 -7.96 2.42
CA GLY A 28 -1.51 -8.93 2.56
C GLY A 28 -2.40 -9.01 1.33
N VAL A 29 -3.27 -10.01 1.34
CA VAL A 29 -4.17 -10.30 0.20
C VAL A 29 -5.07 -9.11 -0.14
N PHE A 30 -5.48 -8.33 0.87
CA PHE A 30 -6.39 -7.22 0.64
C PHE A 30 -5.75 -6.15 -0.24
N LEU A 31 -4.61 -5.58 0.15
CA LEU A 31 -3.95 -4.54 -0.66
C LEU A 31 -3.54 -5.05 -2.03
N ARG A 32 -3.08 -6.30 -2.12
CA ARG A 32 -2.71 -6.90 -3.40
C ARG A 32 -3.89 -7.06 -4.35
N GLY A 33 -5.09 -7.24 -3.82
CA GLY A 33 -6.34 -7.34 -4.59
C GLY A 33 -7.16 -6.06 -4.64
N PHE A 34 -6.69 -4.98 -4.04
CA PHE A 34 -7.41 -3.70 -3.97
C PHE A 34 -6.56 -2.59 -4.56
N PHE A 35 -5.72 -1.95 -3.76
CA PHE A 35 -4.90 -0.83 -4.23
C PHE A 35 -3.94 -1.24 -5.35
N ASP A 36 -3.23 -2.34 -5.19
CA ASP A 36 -2.25 -2.78 -6.17
C ASP A 36 -2.90 -3.14 -7.50
N TRP A 37 -4.05 -3.82 -7.44
CA TRP A 37 -4.85 -4.13 -8.62
C TRP A 37 -5.34 -2.86 -9.33
N MET A 38 -5.83 -1.87 -8.57
CA MET A 38 -6.28 -0.59 -9.13
C MET A 38 -5.15 0.18 -9.80
N LEU A 39 -3.99 0.25 -9.13
CA LEU A 39 -2.84 0.97 -9.66
C LEU A 39 -2.29 0.29 -10.92
N GLN A 40 -2.26 -1.04 -10.94
CA GLN A 40 -1.86 -1.80 -12.11
C GLN A 40 -2.74 -1.45 -13.30
N LYS A 41 -4.04 -1.43 -13.11
CA LYS A 41 -4.99 -1.06 -14.17
C LYS A 41 -4.77 0.36 -14.68
N LEU A 42 -4.47 1.27 -13.78
CA LEU A 42 -4.18 2.67 -14.14
C LEU A 42 -2.87 2.76 -14.95
N ASN A 43 -1.84 2.05 -14.53
CA ASN A 43 -0.58 1.94 -15.27
C ASN A 43 -0.80 1.33 -16.66
N ASP A 44 -1.54 0.23 -16.75
CA ASP A 44 -1.81 -0.48 -18.01
C ASP A 44 -2.60 0.40 -18.99
N ALA A 45 -3.44 1.28 -18.47
CA ALA A 45 -4.19 2.25 -19.27
C ALA A 45 -3.35 3.44 -19.76
N GLY A 46 -2.09 3.54 -19.33
CA GLY A 46 -1.20 4.64 -19.69
C GLY A 46 -1.53 5.96 -18.99
N LEU A 47 -2.32 5.92 -17.90
CA LEU A 47 -2.73 7.11 -17.14
C LEU A 47 -1.87 7.37 -15.91
N TYR A 48 -0.97 6.47 -15.58
CA TYR A 48 -0.06 6.56 -14.45
C TYR A 48 1.21 5.80 -14.76
N ASP A 49 2.29 6.15 -14.07
CA ASP A 49 3.56 5.45 -14.11
C ASP A 49 4.04 5.35 -12.66
N GLY A 50 3.65 4.28 -11.98
CA GLY A 50 3.96 4.16 -10.57
C GLY A 50 4.15 2.75 -10.09
N ALA A 51 5.22 2.57 -9.31
CA ALA A 51 5.49 1.35 -8.58
C ALA A 51 5.37 1.60 -7.08
N ALA A 52 4.96 0.57 -6.35
CA ALA A 52 4.96 0.57 -4.91
C ALA A 52 6.19 -0.18 -4.38
N VAL A 53 6.87 0.43 -3.41
CA VAL A 53 7.82 -0.26 -2.55
C VAL A 53 7.04 -0.77 -1.36
N VAL A 54 6.98 -2.08 -1.20
CA VAL A 54 6.30 -2.72 -0.08
C VAL A 54 7.22 -2.72 1.14
N VAL A 55 6.70 -2.25 2.28
CA VAL A 55 7.39 -2.31 3.56
C VAL A 55 6.77 -3.44 4.38
N GLN A 56 7.55 -4.48 4.65
CA GLN A 56 7.13 -5.60 5.49
C GLN A 56 7.49 -5.31 6.94
N SER A 57 6.49 -5.36 7.81
CA SER A 57 6.62 -4.98 9.22
C SER A 57 7.21 -6.06 10.12
N THR A 58 7.14 -7.32 9.70
CA THR A 58 7.59 -8.49 10.47
C THR A 58 8.63 -9.27 9.70
N ALA A 59 9.39 -10.13 10.40
CA ALA A 59 10.41 -10.99 9.78
C ALA A 59 9.81 -12.03 8.83
N SER A 60 8.57 -12.47 9.09
CA SER A 60 7.83 -13.43 8.26
C SER A 60 6.67 -12.72 7.53
N GLY A 61 6.43 -13.13 6.30
CA GLY A 61 5.37 -12.59 5.45
C GLY A 61 5.63 -12.96 4.00
N VAL A 62 4.92 -12.33 3.08
CA VAL A 62 5.03 -12.65 1.65
C VAL A 62 6.22 -11.97 0.95
N GLY A 63 7.04 -11.21 1.68
CA GLY A 63 8.17 -10.47 1.11
C GLY A 63 9.17 -11.36 0.37
N ASP A 64 9.45 -12.55 0.88
CA ASP A 64 10.36 -13.49 0.23
C ASP A 64 9.76 -14.01 -1.08
N ALA A 65 8.47 -14.34 -1.09
CA ALA A 65 7.77 -14.75 -2.30
C ALA A 65 7.72 -13.61 -3.34
N LEU A 66 7.46 -12.39 -2.90
CA LEU A 66 7.53 -11.21 -3.78
C LEU A 66 8.92 -11.06 -4.40
N THR A 67 9.96 -11.23 -3.61
CA THR A 67 11.35 -11.14 -4.10
C THR A 67 11.66 -12.27 -5.08
N ARG A 68 11.26 -13.51 -4.78
CA ARG A 68 11.45 -14.65 -5.69
C ARG A 68 10.76 -14.42 -7.04
N GLN A 69 9.56 -13.85 -7.00
CA GLN A 69 8.74 -13.61 -8.20
C GLN A 69 8.99 -12.22 -8.83
N ASN A 70 10.03 -11.54 -8.39
CA ASN A 70 10.41 -10.22 -8.91
C ASN A 70 9.27 -9.20 -8.83
N GLY A 71 8.48 -9.23 -7.75
CA GLY A 71 7.34 -8.34 -7.53
C GLY A 71 6.10 -8.68 -8.36
N GLN A 72 6.13 -9.77 -9.11
CA GLN A 72 5.02 -10.16 -9.98
C GLN A 72 4.07 -11.15 -9.29
N TYR A 73 2.79 -11.00 -9.56
CA TYR A 73 1.78 -11.99 -9.20
C TYR A 73 0.56 -11.80 -10.11
N THR A 74 -0.38 -12.74 -10.01
CA THR A 74 -1.61 -12.71 -10.80
C THR A 74 -2.80 -12.46 -9.90
N HIS A 75 -3.67 -11.54 -10.30
CA HIS A 75 -4.95 -11.32 -9.65
C HIS A 75 -6.09 -11.81 -10.54
N ILE A 76 -6.97 -12.63 -9.97
CA ILE A 76 -8.15 -13.15 -10.66
C ILE A 76 -9.39 -12.51 -10.06
N THR A 77 -10.16 -11.83 -10.89
CA THR A 77 -11.46 -11.28 -10.53
C THR A 77 -12.53 -12.22 -11.07
N ARG A 78 -13.37 -12.77 -10.20
CA ARG A 78 -14.40 -13.75 -10.56
C ARG A 78 -15.78 -13.26 -10.12
N GLY A 79 -16.74 -13.29 -11.05
CA GLY A 79 -18.11 -12.91 -10.81
C GLY A 79 -19.07 -13.62 -11.75
N LEU A 80 -20.35 -13.25 -11.68
CA LEU A 80 -21.40 -13.83 -12.51
C LEU A 80 -21.17 -13.61 -14.01
N ASP A 81 -20.50 -12.50 -14.36
CA ASP A 81 -20.24 -12.11 -15.75
C ASP A 81 -18.95 -12.68 -16.31
N GLY A 82 -18.23 -13.50 -15.53
CA GLY A 82 -17.00 -14.16 -15.99
C GLY A 82 -15.79 -13.95 -15.09
N VAL A 83 -14.63 -14.20 -15.68
CA VAL A 83 -13.34 -14.18 -15.01
C VAL A 83 -12.40 -13.24 -15.74
N GLU A 84 -11.76 -12.34 -15.00
CA GLU A 84 -10.69 -11.49 -15.50
C GLU A 84 -9.38 -11.89 -14.84
N VAL A 85 -8.33 -12.09 -15.63
CA VAL A 85 -6.98 -12.40 -15.17
C VAL A 85 -6.10 -11.18 -15.39
N THR A 86 -5.56 -10.63 -14.31
CA THR A 86 -4.72 -9.43 -14.36
C THR A 86 -3.34 -9.75 -13.83
N PRO A 87 -2.31 -9.79 -14.69
CA PRO A 87 -0.93 -9.83 -14.22
C PRO A 87 -0.55 -8.51 -13.53
N ILE A 88 0.07 -8.62 -12.36
CA ILE A 88 0.49 -7.46 -11.56
C ILE A 88 2.02 -7.41 -11.56
N ASP A 89 2.59 -6.28 -11.92
CA ASP A 89 4.04 -6.03 -11.90
C ASP A 89 4.41 -4.66 -11.29
N MET A 90 3.46 -3.98 -10.67
CA MET A 90 3.67 -2.66 -10.11
C MET A 90 4.40 -2.63 -8.77
N ILE A 91 4.61 -3.77 -8.11
CA ILE A 91 5.46 -3.84 -6.91
C ILE A 91 6.91 -3.93 -7.35
N SER A 92 7.70 -2.90 -7.05
CA SER A 92 9.11 -2.85 -7.46
C SER A 92 9.99 -3.74 -6.60
N ARG A 93 9.77 -3.75 -5.29
CA ARG A 93 10.57 -4.48 -4.31
C ARG A 93 9.89 -4.49 -2.96
N CYS A 94 10.41 -5.33 -2.07
CA CYS A 94 9.99 -5.41 -0.69
C CYS A 94 11.15 -5.04 0.23
N VAL A 95 10.90 -4.14 1.19
CA VAL A 95 11.85 -3.78 2.25
C VAL A 95 11.34 -4.40 3.55
N LYS A 96 12.15 -5.26 4.14
CA LYS A 96 11.88 -5.81 5.48
C LYS A 96 12.44 -4.81 6.50
N ILE A 97 11.56 -4.06 7.15
CA ILE A 97 11.97 -2.92 7.98
C ILE A 97 12.85 -3.32 9.16
N THR A 98 12.64 -4.51 9.72
CA THR A 98 13.43 -5.02 10.86
C THR A 98 14.83 -5.49 10.45
N GLU A 99 15.04 -5.79 9.18
CA GLU A 99 16.34 -6.24 8.66
C GLU A 99 17.08 -5.13 7.92
N ASP A 100 16.35 -4.17 7.35
CA ASP A 100 16.91 -3.10 6.52
C ASP A 100 16.26 -1.75 6.86
N TYR A 101 16.48 -1.28 8.07
CA TYR A 101 15.94 0.00 8.51
C TYR A 101 16.50 1.18 7.70
N ASP A 102 17.78 1.15 7.34
CA ASP A 102 18.38 2.20 6.50
C ASP A 102 17.74 2.26 5.13
N GLY A 103 17.45 1.12 4.53
CA GLY A 103 16.71 1.05 3.26
C GLY A 103 15.30 1.62 3.38
N PHE A 104 14.64 1.39 4.52
CA PHE A 104 13.33 1.99 4.80
C PHE A 104 13.43 3.52 4.88
N LEU A 105 14.37 4.07 5.65
CA LEU A 105 14.54 5.52 5.76
C LEU A 105 14.92 6.18 4.43
N LYS A 106 15.66 5.48 3.57
CA LYS A 106 16.00 5.99 2.24
C LYS A 106 14.79 6.25 1.36
N LEU A 107 13.66 5.60 1.62
CA LEU A 107 12.42 5.89 0.89
C LEU A 107 11.99 7.34 1.07
N ALA A 108 12.28 7.94 2.22
CA ALA A 108 12.00 9.36 2.48
C ALA A 108 12.84 10.31 1.61
N GLU A 109 13.95 9.84 1.05
CA GLU A 109 14.88 10.65 0.25
C GLU A 109 14.45 10.76 -1.21
N ASN A 110 13.52 9.92 -1.68
CA ASN A 110 13.09 9.90 -3.06
C ASN A 110 11.97 10.94 -3.29
N PRO A 111 12.24 12.03 -4.02
CA PRO A 111 11.25 13.07 -4.23
C PRO A 111 10.08 12.62 -5.12
N ASP A 112 10.23 11.53 -5.88
CA ASP A 112 9.18 10.99 -6.73
C ASP A 112 8.12 10.22 -5.93
N ILE A 113 8.46 9.79 -4.72
CA ILE A 113 7.50 9.12 -3.83
C ILE A 113 6.62 10.20 -3.18
N ARG A 114 5.32 10.14 -3.47
CA ARG A 114 4.34 11.12 -3.02
C ARG A 114 3.12 10.50 -2.33
N VAL A 115 2.99 9.19 -2.36
CA VAL A 115 1.82 8.49 -1.82
C VAL A 115 2.27 7.41 -0.83
N ILE A 116 1.57 7.33 0.29
CA ILE A 116 1.71 6.25 1.26
C ILE A 116 0.34 5.57 1.40
N VAL A 117 0.31 4.25 1.26
CA VAL A 117 -0.88 3.44 1.48
C VAL A 117 -0.58 2.41 2.57
N SER A 118 -1.55 2.11 3.41
CA SER A 118 -1.35 1.16 4.51
C SER A 118 -2.56 0.25 4.73
N ASN A 119 -2.28 -0.96 5.13
CA ASN A 119 -3.25 -1.88 5.71
C ASN A 119 -2.50 -2.80 6.69
N THR A 120 -2.31 -2.27 7.91
CA THR A 120 -1.54 -2.92 8.98
C THR A 120 -2.44 -3.68 9.96
N THR A 121 -3.70 -3.87 9.62
CA THR A 121 -4.79 -4.33 10.48
C THR A 121 -5.24 -3.27 11.50
N GLU A 122 -6.38 -3.50 12.14
CA GLU A 122 -6.89 -2.59 13.20
C GLU A 122 -5.90 -2.45 14.34
N ALA A 123 -5.22 -3.54 14.70
CA ALA A 123 -4.23 -3.56 15.77
C ALA A 123 -2.96 -2.77 15.46
N GLY A 124 -2.71 -2.45 14.18
CA GLY A 124 -1.54 -1.67 13.75
C GLY A 124 -1.68 -0.18 14.01
N ILE A 125 -2.89 0.33 14.17
CA ILE A 125 -3.15 1.76 14.41
C ILE A 125 -3.16 2.05 15.90
N ARG A 126 -2.01 1.86 16.53
CA ARG A 126 -1.80 2.18 17.94
C ARG A 126 -0.30 2.41 18.20
N LEU A 127 0.01 3.10 19.28
CA LEU A 127 1.38 3.33 19.73
C LEU A 127 1.82 2.29 20.75
N GLU A 128 3.12 2.02 20.77
CA GLU A 128 3.78 1.23 21.81
C GLU A 128 4.52 2.20 22.74
N PRO A 129 4.31 2.11 24.07
CA PRO A 129 4.84 3.10 25.01
C PRO A 129 6.36 3.24 25.04
N GLY A 130 7.10 2.23 24.61
CA GLY A 130 8.57 2.24 24.61
C GLY A 130 9.22 2.75 23.34
N ASP A 131 8.43 3.15 22.33
CA ASP A 131 8.96 3.59 21.04
C ASP A 131 9.77 4.87 21.16
N ARG A 132 10.94 4.90 20.50
CA ARG A 132 11.85 6.04 20.46
C ARG A 132 12.22 6.37 19.02
N LEU A 133 12.56 7.63 18.78
CA LEU A 133 13.05 8.07 17.46
C LEU A 133 14.27 7.28 16.99
N GLU A 134 15.18 6.96 17.92
CA GLU A 134 16.45 6.27 17.64
C GLU A 134 16.30 4.78 17.40
N ASP A 135 15.15 4.20 17.68
CA ASP A 135 14.90 2.78 17.44
C ASP A 135 15.03 2.43 15.95
N ARG A 136 15.49 1.24 15.66
CA ARG A 136 15.83 0.84 14.28
C ARG A 136 15.15 -0.47 13.86
N PRO A 137 13.83 -0.50 13.65
CA PRO A 137 12.85 0.58 13.77
C PRO A 137 12.16 0.65 15.12
N ALA A 138 11.29 1.64 15.31
CA ALA A 138 10.28 1.64 16.36
C ALA A 138 9.34 0.44 16.20
N ALA A 139 8.65 0.04 17.27
CA ALA A 139 7.84 -1.19 17.26
C ALA A 139 6.47 -0.98 16.59
N SER A 140 5.83 0.17 16.80
CA SER A 140 4.50 0.43 16.26
C SER A 140 4.52 1.06 14.87
N PHE A 141 3.47 0.82 14.08
CA PHE A 141 3.36 1.39 12.75
C PHE A 141 3.29 2.92 12.77
N PRO A 142 2.47 3.58 13.62
CA PRO A 142 2.45 5.04 13.62
C PRO A 142 3.80 5.65 13.99
N ALA A 143 4.57 5.01 14.86
CA ALA A 143 5.92 5.45 15.22
C ALA A 143 6.90 5.28 14.05
N ARG A 144 6.82 4.17 13.33
CA ARG A 144 7.61 3.93 12.10
C ARG A 144 7.30 4.97 11.02
N LEU A 145 6.02 5.29 10.85
CA LEU A 145 5.60 6.36 9.95
C LEU A 145 6.18 7.71 10.40
N THR A 146 6.17 7.98 11.69
CA THR A 146 6.76 9.20 12.24
C THR A 146 8.26 9.29 11.95
N GLN A 147 8.99 8.20 12.09
CA GLN A 147 10.42 8.13 11.74
C GLN A 147 10.65 8.46 10.25
N LEU A 148 9.82 7.92 9.36
CA LEU A 148 9.89 8.20 7.92
C LEU A 148 9.58 9.67 7.62
N LEU A 149 8.50 10.19 8.19
CA LEU A 149 8.07 11.58 8.00
C LEU A 149 9.10 12.57 8.54
N TYR A 150 9.72 12.25 9.67
CA TYR A 150 10.76 13.10 10.25
C TYR A 150 11.98 13.20 9.34
N ARG A 151 12.41 12.08 8.77
CA ARG A 151 13.48 12.08 7.78
C ARG A 151 13.12 12.91 6.56
N ARG A 152 11.90 12.77 6.06
CA ARG A 152 11.38 13.55 4.93
C ARG A 152 11.42 15.05 5.22
N TYR A 153 10.97 15.43 6.41
CA TYR A 153 10.97 16.79 6.88
C TYR A 153 12.39 17.37 6.96
N GLN A 154 13.34 16.61 7.50
CA GLN A 154 14.73 17.06 7.61
C GLN A 154 15.37 17.36 6.26
N LEU A 155 14.94 16.64 5.23
CA LEU A 155 15.42 16.82 3.86
C LEU A 155 14.74 17.97 3.12
N GLY A 156 13.72 18.59 3.70
CA GLY A 156 12.98 19.66 3.05
C GLY A 156 12.16 19.21 1.85
N LEU A 157 11.87 17.91 1.71
CA LEU A 157 11.09 17.38 0.60
C LEU A 157 9.58 17.53 0.88
N PRO A 158 8.75 17.58 -0.18
CA PRO A 158 7.29 17.63 -0.01
C PRO A 158 6.75 16.43 0.74
N GLY A 159 5.67 16.64 1.51
CA GLY A 159 4.96 15.58 2.22
C GLY A 159 4.18 14.67 1.30
N PHE A 160 3.41 13.77 1.90
CA PHE A 160 2.72 12.69 1.20
C PHE A 160 1.21 12.84 1.25
N LEU A 161 0.56 12.25 0.26
CA LEU A 161 -0.83 11.81 0.36
C LEU A 161 -0.83 10.47 1.09
N ILE A 162 -1.49 10.41 2.24
CA ILE A 162 -1.49 9.22 3.11
C ILE A 162 -2.89 8.61 3.11
N LEU A 163 -2.99 7.37 2.63
CA LEU A 163 -4.23 6.66 2.37
C LEU A 163 -4.28 5.38 3.22
N PRO A 164 -4.63 5.47 4.51
CA PRO A 164 -4.80 4.28 5.33
C PRO A 164 -6.05 3.52 4.90
N CYS A 165 -5.93 2.19 4.84
CA CYS A 165 -7.02 1.29 4.46
C CYS A 165 -7.44 0.36 5.62
N GLU A 166 -7.02 0.64 6.84
CA GLU A 166 -7.43 -0.10 8.03
C GLU A 166 -8.91 0.11 8.33
N LEU A 167 -9.57 -0.93 8.84
CA LEU A 167 -11.02 -0.92 9.08
C LEU A 167 -11.35 -0.27 10.44
N ILE A 168 -10.93 0.97 10.62
CA ILE A 168 -11.27 1.77 11.78
C ILE A 168 -11.92 3.08 11.34
N GLU A 169 -12.80 3.61 12.19
CA GLU A 169 -13.45 4.88 11.94
C GLU A 169 -12.44 6.01 11.94
N LYS A 170 -12.56 6.93 10.96
CA LYS A 170 -11.65 8.09 10.81
C LYS A 170 -10.17 7.67 10.85
N ASN A 171 -9.83 6.66 10.05
CA ASN A 171 -8.51 6.07 10.05
C ASN A 171 -7.39 7.07 9.77
N GLY A 172 -7.59 8.02 8.86
CA GLY A 172 -6.60 9.04 8.55
C GLY A 172 -6.39 10.04 9.70
N GLU A 173 -7.48 10.51 10.30
CA GLU A 173 -7.41 11.41 11.46
C GLU A 173 -6.76 10.72 12.65
N THR A 174 -7.10 9.47 12.88
CA THR A 174 -6.52 8.67 13.97
C THR A 174 -5.02 8.49 13.78
N LEU A 175 -4.59 8.13 12.56
CA LEU A 175 -3.18 7.97 12.26
C LEU A 175 -2.42 9.28 12.43
N LYS A 176 -2.95 10.38 11.95
CA LYS A 176 -2.36 11.72 12.11
C LYS A 176 -2.19 12.07 13.59
N ARG A 177 -3.22 11.84 14.40
CA ARG A 177 -3.16 12.10 15.84
C ARG A 177 -2.05 11.28 16.51
N LEU A 178 -1.91 10.02 16.16
CA LEU A 178 -0.87 9.13 16.71
C LEU A 178 0.54 9.59 16.31
N VAL A 179 0.71 10.03 15.05
CA VAL A 179 1.98 10.62 14.61
C VAL A 179 2.31 11.88 15.41
N LEU A 180 1.34 12.75 15.65
CA LEU A 180 1.53 13.96 16.45
C LEU A 180 1.84 13.62 17.91
N GLU A 181 1.24 12.58 18.47
CA GLU A 181 1.59 12.09 19.82
C GLU A 181 3.03 11.60 19.89
N CYS A 182 3.49 10.87 18.88
CA CYS A 182 4.90 10.47 18.77
C CYS A 182 5.82 11.69 18.72
N ALA A 183 5.52 12.67 17.87
CA ALA A 183 6.32 13.87 17.72
C ALA A 183 6.45 14.62 19.05
N SER A 184 5.35 14.76 19.76
CA SER A 184 5.33 15.40 21.09
C SER A 184 6.12 14.59 22.11
N GLY A 185 5.89 13.29 22.18
CA GLY A 185 6.58 12.40 23.13
C GLY A 185 8.09 12.31 22.88
N TRP A 186 8.52 12.46 21.64
CA TRP A 186 9.94 12.47 21.27
C TRP A 186 10.57 13.86 21.34
N GLY A 187 9.81 14.90 21.69
CA GLY A 187 10.33 16.25 21.77
C GLY A 187 10.79 16.83 20.45
N LEU A 188 10.16 16.43 19.33
CA LEU A 188 10.53 16.93 18.02
C LEU A 188 10.09 18.38 17.85
N GLU A 189 10.83 19.12 17.03
CA GLU A 189 10.63 20.55 16.85
C GLU A 189 9.26 20.88 16.25
N GLU A 190 8.79 22.07 16.54
CA GLU A 190 7.48 22.57 16.11
C GLU A 190 7.34 22.63 14.58
N GLY A 191 8.45 22.87 13.86
CA GLY A 191 8.48 22.81 12.41
C GLY A 191 8.02 21.46 11.87
N PHE A 192 8.39 20.37 12.54
CA PHE A 192 7.92 19.04 12.18
C PHE A 192 6.42 18.89 12.42
N THR A 193 5.93 19.39 13.55
CA THR A 193 4.48 19.38 13.84
C THR A 193 3.70 20.08 12.73
N ARG A 194 4.16 21.24 12.27
CA ARG A 194 3.54 21.95 11.14
C ARG A 194 3.61 21.16 9.85
N PHE A 195 4.72 20.47 9.62
CA PHE A 195 4.87 19.59 8.44
C PHE A 195 3.86 18.45 8.47
N VAL A 196 3.65 17.80 9.62
CA VAL A 196 2.65 16.74 9.77
C VAL A 196 1.25 17.29 9.53
N GLU A 197 0.91 18.43 10.11
CA GLU A 197 -0.44 19.00 10.04
C GLU A 197 -0.79 19.59 8.68
N GLY A 198 0.13 20.30 8.06
CA GLY A 198 -0.13 21.06 6.83
C GLY A 198 0.64 20.58 5.61
N GLY A 199 1.75 19.88 5.77
CA GLY A 199 2.60 19.40 4.69
C GLY A 199 2.23 18.02 4.16
N ASN A 200 1.42 17.28 4.89
CA ASN A 200 0.93 15.95 4.50
C ASN A 200 -0.59 15.94 4.50
N ARG A 201 -1.18 15.08 3.67
CA ARG A 201 -2.62 14.86 3.63
C ARG A 201 -2.95 13.49 4.20
N PHE A 202 -3.50 13.44 5.40
CA PHE A 202 -4.02 12.22 6.02
C PHE A 202 -5.50 12.09 5.66
N CYS A 203 -5.81 11.21 4.72
CA CYS A 203 -7.19 11.01 4.28
C CYS A 203 -7.89 9.95 5.12
N ASN A 204 -9.16 10.22 5.48
CA ASN A 204 -10.03 9.15 5.96
C ASN A 204 -10.50 8.36 4.75
N THR A 205 -10.40 7.04 4.81
CA THR A 205 -10.85 6.20 3.69
C THR A 205 -11.77 5.09 4.15
N LEU A 206 -12.68 4.72 3.27
CA LEU A 206 -13.53 3.57 3.42
C LEU A 206 -13.26 2.63 2.26
N VAL A 207 -12.93 1.39 2.58
CA VAL A 207 -12.61 0.36 1.60
C VAL A 207 -13.62 -0.76 1.69
N ASP A 208 -14.04 -1.27 0.53
CA ASP A 208 -14.98 -2.38 0.45
C ASP A 208 -14.69 -3.25 -0.76
N ARG A 209 -14.20 -4.45 -0.51
CA ARG A 209 -14.03 -5.52 -1.49
C ARG A 209 -13.81 -6.84 -0.76
N ILE A 210 -14.45 -7.89 -1.23
CA ILE A 210 -14.15 -9.25 -0.77
C ILE A 210 -12.97 -9.78 -1.58
N VAL A 211 -11.84 -9.95 -0.90
CA VAL A 211 -10.62 -10.55 -1.45
C VAL A 211 -10.37 -11.86 -0.71
N THR A 212 -10.49 -12.98 -1.43
CA THR A 212 -10.43 -14.31 -0.83
C THR A 212 -9.01 -14.86 -0.71
N GLY A 213 -8.06 -14.26 -1.38
CA GLY A 213 -6.67 -14.69 -1.36
C GLY A 213 -6.37 -15.84 -2.31
N PHE A 214 -5.40 -16.67 -1.94
CA PHE A 214 -4.98 -17.81 -2.74
C PHE A 214 -6.12 -18.85 -2.85
N PRO A 215 -6.47 -19.30 -4.07
CA PRO A 215 -7.59 -20.24 -4.29
C PRO A 215 -7.17 -21.67 -3.91
N LYS A 216 -7.25 -22.00 -2.64
CA LYS A 216 -6.90 -23.33 -2.12
C LYS A 216 -7.88 -24.39 -2.62
N GLY A 217 -7.35 -25.55 -2.99
CA GLY A 217 -8.16 -26.68 -3.43
C GLY A 217 -8.69 -26.58 -4.87
N GLU A 218 -8.32 -25.53 -5.59
CA GLU A 218 -8.68 -25.36 -7.00
C GLU A 218 -7.44 -25.56 -7.88
N ALA A 219 -7.61 -26.25 -9.01
CA ALA A 219 -6.59 -26.38 -10.03
C ALA A 219 -6.79 -25.23 -11.04
N ILE A 220 -6.03 -24.14 -10.89
CA ILE A 220 -6.07 -23.02 -11.83
C ILE A 220 -4.81 -23.11 -12.69
N ASP A 221 -4.98 -23.31 -13.98
CA ASP A 221 -3.88 -23.39 -14.95
C ASP A 221 -3.67 -22.03 -15.60
N LEU A 222 -2.58 -21.38 -15.21
CA LEU A 222 -2.16 -20.10 -15.79
C LEU A 222 -1.00 -20.28 -16.78
N GLY A 223 -0.46 -21.51 -16.90
CA GLY A 223 0.74 -21.78 -17.68
C GLY A 223 2.03 -21.47 -16.95
N TYR A 224 1.98 -21.06 -15.69
CA TYR A 224 3.11 -20.77 -14.82
C TYR A 224 2.73 -20.94 -13.35
N GLU A 225 3.73 -21.04 -12.48
CA GLU A 225 3.53 -21.06 -11.03
C GLU A 225 3.50 -19.65 -10.46
N ASP A 226 2.55 -19.42 -9.57
CA ASP A 226 2.40 -18.16 -8.84
C ASP A 226 2.03 -18.44 -7.39
N GLU A 227 3.00 -18.29 -6.48
CA GLU A 227 2.78 -18.49 -5.02
C GLU A 227 1.86 -17.42 -4.43
N LEU A 228 1.66 -16.30 -5.13
CA LEU A 228 0.92 -15.13 -4.66
C LEU A 228 -0.39 -14.92 -5.42
N LEU A 229 -0.82 -15.93 -6.17
CA LEU A 229 -2.11 -15.88 -6.87
C LEU A 229 -3.21 -15.43 -5.90
N ASN A 230 -3.98 -14.43 -6.32
CA ASN A 230 -4.96 -13.77 -5.48
C ASN A 230 -6.28 -13.66 -6.21
N CYS A 231 -7.38 -13.79 -5.48
CA CYS A 231 -8.72 -13.75 -6.04
C CYS A 231 -9.61 -12.75 -5.32
N SER A 232 -10.51 -12.12 -6.07
CA SER A 232 -11.53 -11.24 -5.52
C SER A 232 -12.82 -11.31 -6.35
N GLU A 233 -13.87 -10.71 -5.79
CA GLU A 233 -15.08 -10.37 -6.54
C GLU A 233 -14.84 -9.16 -7.47
N PRO A 234 -15.70 -8.91 -8.46
CA PRO A 234 -15.62 -7.70 -9.29
C PRO A 234 -15.93 -6.43 -8.51
N TYR A 235 -16.89 -6.48 -7.59
CA TYR A 235 -17.28 -5.32 -6.81
C TYR A 235 -16.12 -4.79 -5.97
N HIS A 236 -15.98 -3.49 -5.97
CA HIS A 236 -15.04 -2.76 -5.13
C HIS A 236 -15.56 -1.35 -4.93
N LEU A 237 -15.23 -0.77 -3.78
CA LEU A 237 -15.52 0.62 -3.48
C LEU A 237 -14.39 1.20 -2.63
N TRP A 238 -13.89 2.35 -3.03
CA TRP A 238 -12.95 3.13 -2.24
C TRP A 238 -13.43 4.56 -2.16
N VAL A 239 -13.77 5.02 -0.96
CA VAL A 239 -14.19 6.41 -0.72
C VAL A 239 -13.08 7.10 0.04
N ILE A 240 -12.58 8.21 -0.51
CA ILE A 240 -11.43 8.94 0.02
C ILE A 240 -11.87 10.37 0.38
N GLU A 241 -11.78 10.70 1.67
CA GLU A 241 -12.10 12.02 2.19
C GLU A 241 -10.83 12.82 2.43
N GLY A 242 -10.81 14.07 1.99
CA GLY A 242 -9.69 14.98 2.25
C GLY A 242 -8.58 14.95 1.21
N GLY A 243 -8.76 14.22 0.12
CA GLY A 243 -7.79 14.10 -0.96
C GLY A 243 -8.07 14.96 -2.19
N ARG A 244 -8.91 15.97 -2.09
CA ARG A 244 -9.23 16.86 -3.21
C ARG A 244 -7.98 17.46 -3.83
N GLY A 245 -7.91 17.42 -5.17
CA GLY A 245 -6.75 17.82 -5.94
C GLY A 245 -5.83 16.65 -6.35
N PHE A 246 -5.98 15.47 -5.74
CA PHE A 246 -5.22 14.28 -6.12
C PHE A 246 -5.95 13.37 -7.10
N GLU A 247 -7.25 13.60 -7.35
CA GLU A 247 -8.03 12.82 -8.31
C GLU A 247 -7.51 12.92 -9.75
N GLU A 248 -6.82 14.00 -10.09
CA GLU A 248 -6.19 14.14 -11.41
C GLU A 248 -4.88 13.33 -11.50
N ALA A 249 -4.13 13.24 -10.39
CA ALA A 249 -2.89 12.49 -10.33
C ALA A 249 -3.15 10.97 -10.31
N LEU A 250 -4.25 10.57 -9.68
CA LEU A 250 -4.69 9.17 -9.55
C LEU A 250 -6.11 9.02 -10.13
N PRO A 251 -6.25 9.09 -11.46
CA PRO A 251 -7.57 9.18 -12.10
C PRO A 251 -8.26 7.82 -12.26
N PHE A 252 -8.44 7.08 -11.17
CA PHE A 252 -9.06 5.76 -11.17
C PHE A 252 -10.44 5.72 -11.82
N GLN A 253 -11.22 6.78 -11.66
CA GLN A 253 -12.56 6.87 -12.22
C GLN A 253 -12.56 6.94 -13.76
N LYS A 254 -11.46 7.39 -14.39
CA LYS A 254 -11.36 7.45 -15.86
C LYS A 254 -11.34 6.08 -16.51
N ILE A 255 -10.99 5.05 -15.76
CA ILE A 255 -10.99 3.67 -16.25
C ILE A 255 -12.11 2.84 -15.62
N GLY A 256 -13.12 3.49 -15.05
CA GLY A 256 -14.31 2.85 -14.53
C GLY A 256 -14.16 2.23 -13.16
N LEU A 257 -13.07 2.51 -12.44
CA LEU A 257 -12.91 2.03 -11.07
C LEU A 257 -13.77 2.84 -10.12
N ASN A 258 -14.38 2.15 -9.16
CA ASN A 258 -15.30 2.75 -8.20
C ASN A 258 -14.54 3.38 -7.03
N VAL A 259 -13.86 4.47 -7.33
CA VAL A 259 -13.09 5.28 -6.38
C VAL A 259 -13.69 6.68 -6.35
N LEU A 260 -14.12 7.11 -5.17
CA LEU A 260 -14.81 8.39 -4.96
C LEU A 260 -13.94 9.30 -4.09
N TRP A 261 -13.64 10.49 -4.60
CA TRP A 261 -12.94 11.54 -3.85
C TRP A 261 -13.98 12.51 -3.33
N VAL A 262 -14.14 12.59 -2.01
CA VAL A 262 -15.26 13.31 -1.38
C VAL A 262 -14.75 14.29 -0.33
N ASP A 263 -15.62 15.25 0.03
CA ASP A 263 -15.35 16.17 1.13
C ASP A 263 -15.87 15.64 2.47
N ASP A 264 -16.85 14.71 2.44
CA ASP A 264 -17.44 14.11 3.63
C ASP A 264 -17.74 12.62 3.38
N LEU A 265 -17.14 11.76 4.17
CA LEU A 265 -17.28 10.30 4.08
C LEU A 265 -18.57 9.78 4.73
N THR A 266 -19.20 10.55 5.61
CA THR A 266 -20.32 10.13 6.44
C THR A 266 -21.46 9.43 5.67
N PRO A 267 -21.90 9.89 4.47
CA PRO A 267 -22.97 9.23 3.74
C PRO A 267 -22.73 7.76 3.37
N TRP A 268 -21.47 7.34 3.32
CA TRP A 268 -21.08 5.97 2.94
C TRP A 268 -20.94 5.02 4.14
N ARG A 269 -20.89 5.54 5.37
CA ARG A 269 -20.67 4.72 6.59
C ARG A 269 -21.88 3.91 7.02
N THR A 270 -23.08 4.34 6.65
CA THR A 270 -24.35 3.78 7.13
C THR A 270 -25.03 2.86 6.12
N ARG A 271 -24.35 2.43 5.07
CA ARG A 271 -24.91 1.58 4.01
C ARG A 271 -24.46 0.13 4.12
#